data_1eb84646d8157d67c15a9afb16df859d
#
_entry.id   1eb84646d8157d67c15a9afb16df859d
#
_cell.length_a   1.000
_cell.length_b   1.000
_cell.length_c   1.000
_cell.angle_alpha   90.00
_cell.angle_beta   90.00
_cell.angle_gamma   90.00
#
_symmetry.space_group_name_H-M   'P 1'
#
loop_
_entity.id
_entity.type
_entity.pdbx_description
1 polymer ?
#
loop_
_entity_poly.entity_id
_entity_poly.type
_entity_poly.pdbx_seq_one_letter_code
_entity_poly.pdbx_strand_id
1 'polypeptide(L)'
;NFMLLSTPWQAATIAAAGDEYEGLLPKDGWPNWVLGNHDQPRITSRVGIQQARVAAMLLLTLRGTPTIYYGDEIGMLDVPIPFNEVQDPQGLNMPDKNLSRDPARTPMQWSAEQHGGFTNSKPWLRLHRAFERQNVALQKEDHYSMLHLHRRLIQLRQKEPVLMHGDYAPVLSNQQVMAFRRYGEGSKSFLIVLNLSHRPCYFKTDTIKINGTIVVATLPELEGTTVEDTINLGGDEGVIVELKNHE
;
A
#
# COMPACT_ATOMS: atom_id res chain seq x y z
N ASN A 1 1.07 -15.20 2.26
CA ASN A 1 2.38 -14.80 2.75
C ASN A 1 2.24 -13.63 3.71
N PHE A 2 2.73 -13.79 4.94
CA PHE A 2 2.67 -12.77 6.00
C PHE A 2 4.02 -12.05 6.23
N MET A 3 5.00 -12.30 5.38
CA MET A 3 6.34 -11.74 5.53
C MET A 3 6.32 -10.20 5.66
N LEU A 4 5.57 -9.50 4.82
CA LEU A 4 5.48 -8.04 4.84
C LEU A 4 4.76 -7.44 6.06
N LEU A 5 4.07 -8.26 6.88
CA LEU A 5 3.47 -7.81 8.13
C LEU A 5 4.52 -7.43 9.19
N SER A 6 5.66 -8.10 9.19
CA SER A 6 6.75 -7.92 10.16
C SER A 6 8.04 -7.34 9.57
N THR A 7 8.15 -7.26 8.24
CA THR A 7 9.32 -6.70 7.57
C THR A 7 9.46 -5.21 7.89
N PRO A 8 10.65 -4.74 8.32
CA PRO A 8 10.91 -3.32 8.49
C PRO A 8 10.61 -2.52 7.22
N TRP A 9 9.96 -1.36 7.37
CA TRP A 9 9.56 -0.51 6.26
C TRP A 9 10.75 0.28 5.72
N GLN A 10 11.60 -0.41 4.98
CA GLN A 10 12.80 0.13 4.31
C GLN A 10 12.91 -0.50 2.93
N ALA A 11 13.26 0.29 1.93
CA ALA A 11 13.20 -0.13 0.53
C ALA A 11 14.03 -1.38 0.25
N ALA A 12 15.30 -1.42 0.69
CA ALA A 12 16.16 -2.59 0.50
C ALA A 12 15.62 -3.84 1.20
N THR A 13 15.04 -3.70 2.41
CA THR A 13 14.52 -4.83 3.18
C THR A 13 13.24 -5.38 2.56
N ILE A 14 12.32 -4.50 2.14
CA ILE A 14 11.08 -4.90 1.44
C ILE A 14 11.40 -5.56 0.10
N ALA A 15 12.34 -5.00 -0.68
CA ALA A 15 12.77 -5.57 -1.95
C ALA A 15 13.37 -6.97 -1.75
N ALA A 16 14.32 -7.11 -0.81
CA ALA A 16 14.95 -8.39 -0.51
C ALA A 16 13.92 -9.46 -0.11
N ALA A 17 12.96 -9.11 0.74
CA ALA A 17 11.88 -10.02 1.13
C ALA A 17 10.99 -10.43 -0.06
N GLY A 18 10.73 -9.48 -0.97
CA GLY A 18 9.98 -9.76 -2.21
C GLY A 18 10.73 -10.68 -3.15
N ASP A 19 11.99 -10.37 -3.42
CA ASP A 19 12.85 -11.13 -4.34
C ASP A 19 13.13 -12.54 -3.82
N GLU A 20 13.38 -12.68 -2.51
CA GLU A 20 13.54 -13.99 -1.87
C GLU A 20 12.28 -14.85 -2.04
N TYR A 21 11.11 -14.28 -1.77
CA TYR A 21 9.85 -15.01 -1.89
C TYR A 21 9.54 -15.41 -3.34
N GLU A 22 9.73 -14.51 -4.30
CA GLU A 22 9.56 -14.81 -5.72
C GLU A 22 10.54 -15.93 -6.16
N GLY A 23 11.79 -15.91 -5.67
CA GLY A 23 12.80 -16.92 -5.97
C GLY A 23 12.53 -18.31 -5.37
N LEU A 24 11.74 -18.38 -4.30
CA LEU A 24 11.33 -19.65 -3.67
C LEU A 24 10.09 -20.28 -4.31
N LEU A 25 9.36 -19.53 -5.14
CA LEU A 25 8.17 -20.05 -5.79
C LEU A 25 8.53 -21.04 -6.90
N PRO A 26 7.77 -22.15 -7.04
CA PRO A 26 7.90 -23.00 -8.22
C PRO A 26 7.51 -22.21 -9.48
N LYS A 27 7.87 -22.76 -10.66
CA LYS A 27 7.65 -22.10 -11.97
C LYS A 27 6.23 -21.54 -12.15
N ASP A 28 5.21 -22.28 -11.66
CA ASP A 28 3.81 -21.90 -11.76
C ASP A 28 3.27 -21.35 -10.42
N GLY A 29 4.16 -21.00 -9.49
CA GLY A 29 3.81 -20.47 -8.18
C GLY A 29 3.23 -19.07 -8.28
N TRP A 30 2.17 -18.81 -7.49
CA TRP A 30 1.48 -17.54 -7.46
C TRP A 30 1.55 -16.93 -6.06
N PRO A 31 2.24 -15.79 -5.88
CA PRO A 31 2.37 -15.18 -4.57
C PRO A 31 1.06 -14.55 -4.09
N ASN A 32 0.93 -14.43 -2.77
CA ASN A 32 -0.08 -13.64 -2.10
C ASN A 32 0.62 -12.63 -1.17
N TRP A 33 0.24 -11.38 -1.27
CA TRP A 33 0.83 -10.29 -0.49
C TRP A 33 -0.16 -9.72 0.51
N VAL A 34 0.28 -9.54 1.75
CA VAL A 34 -0.52 -9.02 2.87
C VAL A 34 0.28 -7.96 3.61
N LEU A 35 -0.25 -6.74 3.71
CA LEU A 35 0.35 -5.63 4.47
C LEU A 35 -0.39 -5.33 5.77
N GLY A 36 -1.62 -5.83 5.93
CA GLY A 36 -2.45 -5.66 7.11
C GLY A 36 -3.43 -6.81 7.28
N ASN A 37 -3.75 -7.14 8.53
CA ASN A 37 -4.77 -8.12 8.88
C ASN A 37 -5.34 -7.83 10.28
N HIS A 38 -6.24 -8.70 10.75
CA HIS A 38 -6.89 -8.55 12.06
C HIS A 38 -6.01 -8.93 13.26
N ASP A 39 -4.79 -9.42 13.04
CA ASP A 39 -3.87 -9.86 14.11
C ASP A 39 -2.66 -8.93 14.30
N GLN A 40 -2.46 -8.01 13.39
CA GLN A 40 -1.31 -7.09 13.38
C GLN A 40 -1.76 -5.62 13.31
N PRO A 41 -0.94 -4.68 13.76
CA PRO A 41 -1.22 -3.26 13.61
C PRO A 41 -1.44 -2.88 12.15
N ARG A 42 -2.40 -1.98 11.89
CA ARG A 42 -2.72 -1.47 10.56
C ARG A 42 -1.50 -0.87 9.89
N ILE A 43 -1.39 -1.02 8.58
CA ILE A 43 -0.25 -0.47 7.81
C ILE A 43 -0.07 1.03 8.06
N THR A 44 -1.16 1.80 8.11
CA THR A 44 -1.10 3.25 8.37
C THR A 44 -0.51 3.57 9.76
N SER A 45 -0.79 2.76 10.78
CA SER A 45 -0.22 2.93 12.12
C SER A 45 1.26 2.58 12.18
N ARG A 46 1.71 1.64 11.34
CA ARG A 46 3.11 1.19 11.27
C ARG A 46 4.01 2.18 10.52
N VAL A 47 3.52 2.78 9.43
CA VAL A 47 4.37 3.53 8.48
C VAL A 47 3.96 5.00 8.33
N GLY A 48 2.84 5.42 8.92
CA GLY A 48 2.27 6.76 8.73
C GLY A 48 1.42 6.89 7.48
N ILE A 49 0.56 7.91 7.44
CA ILE A 49 -0.45 8.08 6.38
C ILE A 49 0.16 8.31 5.00
N GLN A 50 1.28 9.03 4.90
CA GLN A 50 1.95 9.30 3.64
C GLN A 50 2.57 8.01 3.08
N GLN A 51 3.31 7.27 3.89
CA GLN A 51 3.90 5.99 3.48
C GLN A 51 2.84 4.89 3.24
N ALA A 52 1.66 4.97 3.86
CA ALA A 52 0.56 4.06 3.56
C ALA A 52 0.09 4.17 2.10
N ARG A 53 0.24 5.34 1.46
CA ARG A 53 -0.03 5.54 0.01
C ARG A 53 0.99 4.78 -0.85
N VAL A 54 2.27 4.84 -0.47
CA VAL A 54 3.34 4.07 -1.12
C VAL A 54 3.12 2.56 -0.91
N ALA A 55 2.68 2.17 0.29
CA ALA A 55 2.36 0.78 0.62
C ALA A 55 1.18 0.24 -0.22
N ALA A 56 0.14 1.04 -0.46
CA ALA A 56 -0.96 0.67 -1.35
C ALA A 56 -0.48 0.46 -2.79
N MET A 57 0.40 1.35 -3.29
CA MET A 57 0.99 1.20 -4.62
C MET A 57 1.84 -0.06 -4.71
N LEU A 58 2.70 -0.34 -3.72
CA LEU A 58 3.47 -1.57 -3.64
C LEU A 58 2.54 -2.80 -3.71
N LEU A 59 1.57 -2.89 -2.81
CA LEU A 59 0.66 -4.03 -2.70
C LEU A 59 -0.08 -4.32 -4.01
N LEU A 60 -0.59 -3.27 -4.66
CA LEU A 60 -1.44 -3.39 -5.85
C LEU A 60 -0.65 -3.53 -7.16
N THR A 61 0.69 -3.40 -7.13
CA THR A 61 1.55 -3.54 -8.32
C THR A 61 2.48 -4.74 -8.29
N LEU A 62 2.74 -5.33 -7.12
CA LEU A 62 3.48 -6.58 -7.04
C LEU A 62 2.80 -7.69 -7.85
N ARG A 63 3.61 -8.63 -8.35
CA ARG A 63 3.12 -9.88 -8.94
C ARG A 63 2.40 -10.69 -7.88
N GLY A 64 1.25 -11.26 -8.18
CA GLY A 64 0.49 -12.07 -7.23
C GLY A 64 -0.87 -11.47 -6.86
N THR A 65 -1.50 -12.05 -5.84
CA THR A 65 -2.78 -11.60 -5.31
C THR A 65 -2.58 -10.63 -4.16
N PRO A 66 -3.03 -9.37 -4.27
CA PRO A 66 -3.02 -8.44 -3.16
C PRO A 66 -4.17 -8.75 -2.20
N THR A 67 -3.90 -8.76 -0.90
CA THR A 67 -4.92 -8.85 0.15
C THR A 67 -5.02 -7.50 0.85
N ILE A 68 -6.16 -6.82 0.71
CA ILE A 68 -6.45 -5.54 1.36
C ILE A 68 -7.20 -5.83 2.65
N TYR A 69 -6.71 -5.31 3.77
CA TYR A 69 -7.47 -5.32 5.02
C TYR A 69 -8.40 -4.12 5.05
N TYR A 70 -9.66 -4.31 5.52
CA TYR A 70 -10.65 -3.25 5.52
C TYR A 70 -10.14 -2.00 6.27
N GLY A 71 -10.40 -0.83 5.70
CA GLY A 71 -9.94 0.44 6.23
C GLY A 71 -8.55 0.89 5.74
N ASP A 72 -7.75 -0.01 5.14
CA ASP A 72 -6.48 0.39 4.50
C ASP A 72 -6.76 1.36 3.34
N GLU A 73 -7.89 1.16 2.63
CA GLU A 73 -8.33 2.00 1.51
C GLU A 73 -8.69 3.44 1.88
N ILE A 74 -8.90 3.71 3.15
CA ILE A 74 -9.12 5.08 3.68
C ILE A 74 -8.03 5.50 4.67
N GLY A 75 -6.99 4.69 4.83
CA GLY A 75 -5.87 4.98 5.73
C GLY A 75 -6.25 4.92 7.21
N MET A 76 -7.16 4.01 7.63
CA MET A 76 -7.52 3.85 9.04
C MET A 76 -6.30 3.56 9.91
N LEU A 77 -6.31 4.16 11.10
CA LEU A 77 -5.32 3.95 12.16
C LEU A 77 -5.84 2.95 13.20
N ASP A 78 -4.93 2.32 13.90
CA ASP A 78 -5.24 1.60 15.14
C ASP A 78 -5.82 2.54 16.18
N VAL A 79 -6.74 2.03 16.99
CA VAL A 79 -7.38 2.81 18.06
C VAL A 79 -6.91 2.28 19.41
N PRO A 80 -6.29 3.10 20.27
CA PRO A 80 -5.97 2.68 21.63
C PRO A 80 -7.24 2.28 22.38
N ILE A 81 -7.31 1.02 22.83
CA ILE A 81 -8.45 0.48 23.59
C ILE A 81 -8.03 0.39 25.06
N PRO A 82 -8.67 1.13 25.99
CA PRO A 82 -8.39 0.99 27.40
C PRO A 82 -8.82 -0.41 27.90
N PHE A 83 -8.12 -0.93 28.90
CA PHE A 83 -8.28 -2.32 29.35
C PHE A 83 -9.73 -2.68 29.70
N ASN A 84 -10.48 -1.79 30.30
CA ASN A 84 -11.88 -1.99 30.64
C ASN A 84 -12.84 -2.04 29.43
N GLU A 85 -12.34 -1.80 28.21
CA GLU A 85 -13.08 -1.90 26.95
C GLU A 85 -12.52 -3.00 26.02
N VAL A 86 -11.45 -3.69 26.44
CA VAL A 86 -10.87 -4.79 25.67
C VAL A 86 -11.86 -5.94 25.54
N GLN A 87 -12.03 -6.44 24.32
CA GLN A 87 -12.90 -7.56 23.98
C GLN A 87 -12.07 -8.81 23.58
N ASP A 88 -10.84 -8.60 23.09
CA ASP A 88 -9.98 -9.69 22.63
C ASP A 88 -9.52 -10.57 23.80
N PRO A 89 -9.85 -11.90 23.77
CA PRO A 89 -9.43 -12.84 24.81
C PRO A 89 -7.92 -12.85 25.05
N GLN A 90 -7.10 -12.63 24.02
CA GLN A 90 -5.65 -12.57 24.18
C GLN A 90 -5.23 -11.38 25.06
N GLY A 91 -5.85 -10.22 24.87
CA GLY A 91 -5.62 -9.05 25.72
C GLY A 91 -6.14 -9.24 27.15
N LEU A 92 -7.31 -9.83 27.30
CA LEU A 92 -7.93 -10.10 28.62
C LEU A 92 -7.12 -11.11 29.45
N ASN A 93 -6.60 -12.17 28.81
CA ASN A 93 -5.84 -13.22 29.50
C ASN A 93 -4.38 -12.83 29.81
N MET A 94 -3.86 -11.78 29.18
CA MET A 94 -2.48 -11.30 29.35
C MET A 94 -2.46 -9.76 29.49
N PRO A 95 -3.08 -9.19 30.55
CA PRO A 95 -3.27 -7.75 30.70
C PRO A 95 -1.96 -6.94 30.72
N ASP A 96 -0.90 -7.50 31.29
CA ASP A 96 0.38 -6.82 31.45
C ASP A 96 1.23 -6.81 30.15
N LYS A 97 0.82 -7.53 29.10
CA LYS A 97 1.58 -7.65 27.86
C LYS A 97 1.07 -6.78 26.72
N ASN A 98 -0.05 -6.11 26.91
CA ASN A 98 -0.69 -5.26 25.86
C ASN A 98 -0.79 -5.96 24.48
N LEU A 99 -1.27 -7.21 24.48
CA LEU A 99 -1.36 -8.06 23.28
C LEU A 99 -2.75 -8.08 22.65
N SER A 100 -3.66 -7.17 23.04
CA SER A 100 -4.98 -7.07 22.42
C SER A 100 -4.86 -6.69 20.94
N ARG A 101 -5.61 -7.39 20.09
CA ARG A 101 -5.74 -7.12 18.66
C ARG A 101 -6.87 -6.15 18.33
N ASP A 102 -7.68 -5.77 19.33
CA ASP A 102 -8.80 -4.86 19.19
C ASP A 102 -8.46 -3.53 18.52
N PRO A 103 -7.26 -2.93 18.73
CA PRO A 103 -6.88 -1.69 18.07
C PRO A 103 -7.04 -1.72 16.54
N ALA A 104 -6.77 -2.86 15.89
CA ALA A 104 -6.90 -3.03 14.46
C ALA A 104 -8.29 -3.50 13.99
N ARG A 105 -9.21 -3.83 14.94
CA ARG A 105 -10.54 -4.43 14.65
C ARG A 105 -11.71 -3.46 14.85
N THR A 106 -11.42 -2.18 14.91
CA THR A 106 -12.41 -1.13 15.18
C THR A 106 -13.37 -0.92 14.02
N PRO A 107 -14.59 -0.38 14.25
CA PRO A 107 -15.58 -0.19 13.20
C PRO A 107 -15.09 0.63 12.02
N MET A 108 -15.55 0.27 10.81
CA MET A 108 -15.28 1.04 9.58
C MET A 108 -15.87 2.45 9.71
N GLN A 109 -15.12 3.44 9.26
CA GLN A 109 -15.47 4.87 9.30
C GLN A 109 -16.18 5.27 7.99
N TRP A 110 -17.51 5.11 7.94
CA TRP A 110 -18.29 5.37 6.72
C TRP A 110 -18.60 6.86 6.52
N SER A 111 -18.92 7.58 7.61
CA SER A 111 -19.31 9.00 7.57
C SER A 111 -18.91 9.73 8.85
N ALA A 112 -19.15 11.05 8.89
CA ALA A 112 -19.01 11.88 10.10
C ALA A 112 -20.20 11.76 11.07
N GLU A 113 -21.21 10.95 10.75
CA GLU A 113 -22.38 10.74 11.59
C GLU A 113 -22.04 9.94 12.85
N GLN A 114 -23.02 9.88 13.77
CA GLN A 114 -22.88 9.12 15.02
C GLN A 114 -22.38 7.69 14.74
N HIS A 115 -21.43 7.24 15.53
CA HIS A 115 -20.77 5.94 15.38
C HIS A 115 -20.13 5.72 14.00
N GLY A 116 -19.70 6.82 13.32
CA GLY A 116 -19.06 6.75 12.02
C GLY A 116 -19.95 6.23 10.88
N GLY A 117 -21.29 6.28 11.05
CA GLY A 117 -22.23 5.66 10.13
C GLY A 117 -22.15 4.12 10.08
N PHE A 118 -21.48 3.50 11.06
CA PHE A 118 -21.31 2.05 11.12
C PHE A 118 -22.53 1.35 11.73
N THR A 119 -23.12 1.93 12.75
CA THR A 119 -24.26 1.37 13.51
C THR A 119 -25.12 2.46 14.13
N ASN A 120 -26.41 2.15 14.40
CA ASN A 120 -27.32 3.02 15.14
C ASN A 120 -27.22 2.86 16.67
N SER A 121 -26.42 1.90 17.15
CA SER A 121 -26.19 1.62 18.56
C SER A 121 -24.72 1.76 18.91
N LYS A 122 -24.37 1.81 20.20
CA LYS A 122 -22.97 1.81 20.63
C LYS A 122 -22.24 0.60 20.02
N PRO A 123 -21.16 0.84 19.24
CA PRO A 123 -20.39 -0.27 18.67
C PRO A 123 -19.64 -1.02 19.76
N TRP A 124 -19.28 -2.27 19.50
CA TRP A 124 -18.57 -3.13 20.45
C TRP A 124 -17.15 -2.65 20.79
N LEU A 125 -16.49 -1.96 19.83
CA LEU A 125 -15.23 -1.24 20.02
C LEU A 125 -15.42 0.23 19.65
N ARG A 126 -14.62 1.10 20.24
CA ARG A 126 -14.64 2.54 19.92
C ARG A 126 -14.09 2.82 18.53
N LEU A 127 -14.53 3.91 17.93
CA LEU A 127 -13.96 4.45 16.70
C LEU A 127 -12.71 5.30 17.00
N HIS A 128 -11.87 5.47 15.98
CA HIS A 128 -10.80 6.45 16.03
C HIS A 128 -11.36 7.88 16.11
N ARG A 129 -10.75 8.75 16.92
CA ARG A 129 -11.22 10.13 17.13
C ARG A 129 -11.30 10.98 15.85
N ALA A 130 -10.52 10.62 14.81
CA ALA A 130 -10.54 11.33 13.54
C ALA A 130 -11.65 10.89 12.59
N PHE A 131 -12.59 10.00 12.96
CA PHE A 131 -13.64 9.51 12.06
C PHE A 131 -14.47 10.64 11.42
N GLU A 132 -14.66 11.76 12.13
CA GLU A 132 -15.39 12.93 11.63
C GLU A 132 -14.67 13.59 10.43
N ARG A 133 -13.34 13.42 10.31
CA ARG A 133 -12.50 14.02 9.27
C ARG A 133 -11.87 13.01 8.33
N GLN A 134 -11.84 11.74 8.72
CA GLN A 134 -11.26 10.64 7.97
C GLN A 134 -12.29 9.52 7.84
N ASN A 135 -13.08 9.57 6.79
CA ASN A 135 -14.14 8.60 6.52
C ASN A 135 -14.40 8.46 5.03
N VAL A 136 -15.14 7.42 4.66
CA VAL A 136 -15.45 7.11 3.26
C VAL A 136 -16.21 8.25 2.57
N ALA A 137 -17.19 8.87 3.25
CA ALA A 137 -18.01 9.91 2.63
C ALA A 137 -17.16 11.12 2.21
N LEU A 138 -16.29 11.63 3.10
CA LEU A 138 -15.40 12.74 2.80
C LEU A 138 -14.36 12.37 1.73
N GLN A 139 -13.77 11.17 1.82
CA GLN A 139 -12.76 10.75 0.87
C GLN A 139 -13.31 10.48 -0.54
N LYS A 140 -14.60 10.24 -0.70
CA LYS A 140 -15.24 10.17 -2.02
C LYS A 140 -15.23 11.51 -2.76
N GLU A 141 -15.29 12.60 -2.03
CA GLU A 141 -15.30 13.97 -2.60
C GLU A 141 -13.89 14.55 -2.81
N ASP A 142 -12.88 13.94 -2.21
CA ASP A 142 -11.48 14.39 -2.29
C ASP A 142 -10.67 13.53 -3.26
N HIS A 143 -10.34 14.07 -4.44
CA HIS A 143 -9.54 13.40 -5.46
C HIS A 143 -8.11 13.04 -5.02
N TYR A 144 -7.60 13.70 -3.98
CA TYR A 144 -6.29 13.42 -3.40
C TYR A 144 -6.34 12.35 -2.31
N SER A 145 -7.52 11.86 -1.95
CA SER A 145 -7.71 10.92 -0.87
C SER A 145 -7.03 9.56 -1.12
N MET A 146 -6.81 8.84 -0.03
CA MET A 146 -6.34 7.45 -0.06
C MET A 146 -7.31 6.55 -0.84
N LEU A 147 -8.62 6.78 -0.68
CA LEU A 147 -9.68 6.04 -1.38
C LEU A 147 -9.58 6.20 -2.90
N HIS A 148 -9.35 7.43 -3.39
CA HIS A 148 -9.18 7.65 -4.82
C HIS A 148 -7.88 7.04 -5.36
N LEU A 149 -6.79 7.06 -4.58
CA LEU A 149 -5.56 6.36 -4.96
C LEU A 149 -5.80 4.85 -5.11
N HIS A 150 -6.45 4.21 -4.12
CA HIS A 150 -6.81 2.78 -4.23
C HIS A 150 -7.65 2.49 -5.45
N ARG A 151 -8.66 3.32 -5.74
CA ARG A 151 -9.50 3.16 -6.95
C ARG A 151 -8.68 3.22 -8.23
N ARG A 152 -7.80 4.22 -8.39
CA ARG A 152 -6.94 4.35 -9.58
C ARG A 152 -6.00 3.16 -9.74
N LEU A 153 -5.38 2.71 -8.65
CA LEU A 153 -4.50 1.53 -8.65
C LEU A 153 -5.24 0.25 -9.04
N ILE A 154 -6.44 0.02 -8.48
CA ILE A 154 -7.27 -1.14 -8.80
C ILE A 154 -7.74 -1.07 -10.25
N GLN A 155 -8.20 0.10 -10.72
CA GLN A 155 -8.63 0.30 -12.11
C GLN A 155 -7.48 0.05 -13.09
N LEU A 156 -6.28 0.58 -12.80
CA LEU A 156 -5.11 0.32 -13.64
C LEU A 156 -4.79 -1.17 -13.67
N ARG A 157 -4.76 -1.84 -12.49
CA ARG A 157 -4.48 -3.26 -12.40
C ARG A 157 -5.49 -4.11 -13.18
N GLN A 158 -6.78 -3.78 -13.14
CA GLN A 158 -7.84 -4.49 -13.88
C GLN A 158 -7.77 -4.22 -15.38
N LYS A 159 -7.41 -3.01 -15.78
CA LYS A 159 -7.31 -2.61 -17.20
C LYS A 159 -6.08 -3.22 -17.89
N GLU A 160 -4.99 -3.37 -17.17
CA GLU A 160 -3.71 -3.79 -17.72
C GLU A 160 -3.37 -5.24 -17.29
N PRO A 161 -3.59 -6.25 -18.15
CA PRO A 161 -3.39 -7.66 -17.80
C PRO A 161 -2.00 -7.98 -17.27
N VAL A 162 -0.97 -7.24 -17.70
CA VAL A 162 0.41 -7.39 -17.25
C VAL A 162 0.57 -7.11 -15.75
N LEU A 163 -0.24 -6.23 -15.16
CA LEU A 163 -0.24 -5.99 -13.72
C LEU A 163 -0.96 -7.12 -12.95
N MET A 164 -1.88 -7.84 -13.59
CA MET A 164 -2.51 -9.03 -13.00
C MET A 164 -1.65 -10.27 -13.18
N HIS A 165 -1.18 -10.57 -14.38
CA HIS A 165 -0.61 -11.88 -14.75
C HIS A 165 0.82 -11.82 -15.26
N GLY A 166 1.36 -10.62 -15.55
CA GLY A 166 2.71 -10.45 -16.09
C GLY A 166 3.82 -10.78 -15.09
N ASP A 167 5.02 -10.81 -15.63
CA ASP A 167 6.23 -11.10 -14.87
C ASP A 167 6.67 -9.93 -14.00
N TYR A 168 7.54 -10.24 -13.06
CA TYR A 168 8.20 -9.31 -12.16
C TYR A 168 9.71 -9.35 -12.40
N ALA A 169 10.34 -8.19 -12.44
CA ALA A 169 11.78 -8.08 -12.41
C ALA A 169 12.23 -6.93 -11.51
N PRO A 170 13.14 -7.18 -10.55
CA PRO A 170 13.76 -6.10 -9.78
C PRO A 170 14.59 -5.21 -10.70
N VAL A 171 14.61 -3.90 -10.45
CA VAL A 171 15.39 -2.92 -11.22
C VAL A 171 16.44 -2.27 -10.34
N LEU A 172 16.05 -1.79 -9.16
CA LEU A 172 16.94 -1.20 -8.17
C LEU A 172 16.31 -1.25 -6.80
N SER A 173 17.13 -1.54 -5.80
CA SER A 173 16.77 -1.29 -4.40
C SER A 173 17.95 -0.70 -3.64
N ASN A 174 17.72 0.32 -2.85
CA ASN A 174 18.69 0.92 -1.93
C ASN A 174 17.98 1.27 -0.61
N GLN A 175 18.57 2.10 0.23
CA GLN A 175 17.96 2.45 1.52
C GLN A 175 16.65 3.24 1.39
N GLN A 176 16.46 3.99 0.30
CA GLN A 176 15.33 4.89 0.11
C GLN A 176 14.34 4.40 -0.94
N VAL A 177 14.85 3.88 -2.07
CA VAL A 177 14.05 3.58 -3.26
C VAL A 177 14.01 2.09 -3.53
N MET A 178 12.81 1.58 -3.79
CA MET A 178 12.57 0.29 -4.42
C MET A 178 11.98 0.52 -5.80
N ALA A 179 12.59 -0.09 -6.83
CA ALA A 179 12.07 -0.04 -8.19
C ALA A 179 12.05 -1.43 -8.81
N PHE A 180 10.95 -1.74 -9.50
CA PHE A 180 10.76 -3.00 -10.21
C PHE A 180 9.92 -2.81 -11.47
N ARG A 181 10.04 -3.76 -12.38
CA ARG A 181 9.29 -3.78 -13.63
C ARG A 181 8.22 -4.88 -13.61
N ARG A 182 7.05 -4.55 -14.17
CA ARG A 182 6.02 -5.50 -14.55
C ARG A 182 5.97 -5.54 -16.07
N TYR A 183 6.06 -6.72 -16.66
CA TYR A 183 6.17 -6.90 -18.11
C TYR A 183 5.56 -8.24 -18.54
N GLY A 184 5.36 -8.39 -19.84
CA GLY A 184 4.88 -9.64 -20.44
C GLY A 184 5.01 -9.54 -21.96
N GLU A 185 5.09 -10.69 -22.63
CA GLU A 185 5.21 -10.74 -24.08
C GLU A 185 3.99 -10.11 -24.77
N GLY A 186 4.21 -9.24 -25.73
CA GLY A 186 3.16 -8.54 -26.47
C GLY A 186 2.33 -7.54 -25.61
N SER A 187 2.75 -7.29 -24.38
CA SER A 187 2.05 -6.41 -23.44
C SER A 187 2.81 -5.12 -23.20
N LYS A 188 2.12 -4.12 -22.65
CA LYS A 188 2.77 -2.93 -22.08
C LYS A 188 3.75 -3.33 -20.97
N SER A 189 4.72 -2.47 -20.73
CA SER A 189 5.66 -2.62 -19.61
C SER A 189 5.52 -1.44 -18.66
N PHE A 190 5.49 -1.73 -17.35
CA PHE A 190 5.38 -0.71 -16.31
C PHE A 190 6.60 -0.75 -15.41
N LEU A 191 7.19 0.41 -15.18
CA LEU A 191 8.20 0.64 -14.15
C LEU A 191 7.50 1.25 -12.93
N ILE A 192 7.65 0.59 -11.79
CA ILE A 192 7.15 1.06 -10.50
C ILE A 192 8.34 1.56 -9.71
N VAL A 193 8.30 2.82 -9.24
CA VAL A 193 9.36 3.45 -8.44
C VAL A 193 8.74 4.00 -7.16
N LEU A 194 9.23 3.52 -6.03
CA LEU A 194 8.69 3.78 -4.70
C LEU A 194 9.76 4.39 -3.81
N ASN A 195 9.53 5.59 -3.30
CA ASN A 195 10.36 6.20 -2.27
C ASN A 195 9.80 5.85 -0.88
N LEU A 196 10.45 4.92 -0.20
CA LEU A 196 10.09 4.47 1.14
C LEU A 196 10.74 5.34 2.23
N SER A 197 11.14 6.57 1.91
CA SER A 197 11.71 7.53 2.86
C SER A 197 10.96 8.84 2.86
N HIS A 198 11.10 9.61 3.94
CA HIS A 198 10.50 10.96 4.06
C HIS A 198 11.34 12.05 3.38
N ARG A 199 12.39 11.68 2.66
CA ARG A 199 13.30 12.63 1.99
C ARG A 199 13.14 12.53 0.49
N PRO A 200 13.23 13.64 -0.24
CA PRO A 200 13.23 13.59 -1.69
C PRO A 200 14.46 12.81 -2.19
N CYS A 201 14.27 12.15 -3.31
CA CYS A 201 15.32 11.40 -3.99
C CYS A 201 15.18 11.54 -5.49
N TYR A 202 16.23 11.19 -6.20
CA TYR A 202 16.14 11.03 -7.63
C TYR A 202 16.49 9.60 -8.02
N PHE A 203 15.70 9.04 -8.89
CA PHE A 203 15.87 7.68 -9.37
C PHE A 203 16.51 7.70 -10.76
N LYS A 204 17.61 6.93 -10.91
CA LYS A 204 18.28 6.63 -12.16
C LYS A 204 18.73 5.18 -12.14
N THR A 205 18.77 4.53 -13.29
CA THR A 205 19.26 3.16 -13.43
C THR A 205 19.85 2.96 -14.83
N ASP A 206 20.84 2.09 -14.90
CA ASP A 206 21.42 1.61 -16.17
C ASP A 206 20.85 0.24 -16.56
N THR A 207 19.99 -0.37 -15.71
CA THR A 207 19.39 -1.69 -15.94
C THR A 207 18.34 -1.66 -17.04
N ILE A 208 17.59 -0.56 -17.14
CA ILE A 208 16.57 -0.34 -18.17
C ILE A 208 16.62 1.10 -18.64
N LYS A 209 16.24 1.34 -19.89
CA LYS A 209 16.04 2.70 -20.38
C LYS A 209 14.72 3.26 -19.85
N ILE A 210 14.78 4.38 -19.13
CA ILE A 210 13.58 5.08 -18.67
C ILE A 210 13.12 6.00 -19.78
N ASN A 211 11.97 5.71 -20.38
CA ASN A 211 11.27 6.60 -21.31
C ASN A 211 9.81 6.20 -21.28
N GLY A 212 8.94 7.08 -20.78
CA GLY A 212 7.54 6.73 -20.61
C GLY A 212 6.69 7.85 -20.02
N THR A 213 5.49 7.50 -19.62
CA THR A 213 4.52 8.42 -19.02
C THR A 213 4.08 7.91 -17.67
N ILE A 214 4.04 8.77 -16.66
CA ILE A 214 3.48 8.45 -15.35
C ILE A 214 1.98 8.27 -15.49
N VAL A 215 1.47 7.08 -15.23
CA VAL A 215 0.04 6.75 -15.39
C VAL A 215 -0.71 6.76 -14.08
N VAL A 216 -0.05 6.45 -12.95
CA VAL A 216 -0.57 6.64 -11.59
C VAL A 216 0.56 7.10 -10.69
N ALA A 217 0.27 8.06 -9.84
CA ALA A 217 1.19 8.55 -8.81
C ALA A 217 0.48 8.65 -7.44
N THR A 218 1.25 8.60 -6.35
CA THR A 218 0.73 8.90 -5.01
C THR A 218 0.24 10.35 -4.92
N LEU A 219 0.87 11.25 -5.68
CA LEU A 219 0.40 12.63 -5.91
C LEU A 219 -0.15 12.75 -7.34
N PRO A 220 -1.47 12.95 -7.52
CA PRO A 220 -2.11 12.95 -8.84
C PRO A 220 -1.54 13.97 -9.84
N GLU A 221 -0.93 15.07 -9.37
CA GLU A 221 -0.34 16.12 -10.23
C GLU A 221 0.80 15.62 -11.12
N LEU A 222 1.42 14.51 -10.74
CA LEU A 222 2.50 13.90 -11.54
C LEU A 222 1.95 13.05 -12.70
N GLU A 223 0.66 12.68 -12.68
CA GLU A 223 0.06 11.85 -13.70
C GLU A 223 -0.01 12.57 -15.05
N GLY A 224 0.29 11.85 -16.13
CA GLY A 224 0.43 12.40 -17.48
C GLY A 224 1.81 13.00 -17.80
N THR A 225 2.68 13.13 -16.82
CA THR A 225 4.05 13.65 -17.03
C THR A 225 4.90 12.62 -17.78
N THR A 226 5.62 13.09 -18.80
CA THR A 226 6.62 12.28 -19.49
C THR A 226 7.93 12.30 -18.69
N VAL A 227 8.56 11.14 -18.55
CA VAL A 227 9.86 10.96 -17.90
C VAL A 227 10.87 10.33 -18.84
N GLU A 228 12.12 10.79 -18.77
CA GLU A 228 13.24 10.30 -19.56
C GLU A 228 14.50 10.25 -18.69
N ASP A 229 15.23 9.12 -18.75
CA ASP A 229 16.46 8.82 -18.03
C ASP A 229 16.41 8.90 -16.50
N THR A 230 15.62 9.80 -15.93
CA THR A 230 15.56 10.03 -14.49
C THR A 230 14.12 10.33 -14.01
N ILE A 231 13.83 10.00 -12.75
CA ILE A 231 12.56 10.30 -12.09
C ILE A 231 12.87 11.00 -10.77
N ASN A 232 12.33 12.20 -10.58
CA ASN A 232 12.40 12.93 -9.32
C ASN A 232 11.19 12.56 -8.46
N LEU A 233 11.43 12.16 -7.21
CA LEU A 233 10.41 11.82 -6.23
C LEU A 233 10.60 12.67 -4.98
N GLY A 234 9.55 13.24 -4.47
CA GLY A 234 9.49 13.76 -3.12
C GLY A 234 9.60 12.66 -2.07
N GLY A 235 9.66 13.02 -0.80
CA GLY A 235 9.50 12.06 0.29
C GLY A 235 8.10 11.44 0.24
N ASP A 236 7.97 10.15 0.55
CA ASP A 236 6.67 9.47 0.61
C ASP A 236 5.94 9.38 -0.75
N GLU A 237 6.68 9.39 -1.84
CA GLU A 237 6.11 9.34 -3.19
C GLU A 237 6.38 8.01 -3.89
N GLY A 238 5.42 7.62 -4.72
CA GLY A 238 5.55 6.50 -5.63
C GLY A 238 4.90 6.82 -6.97
N VAL A 239 5.46 6.27 -8.04
CA VAL A 239 4.95 6.44 -9.41
C VAL A 239 4.94 5.12 -10.16
N ILE A 240 3.96 4.97 -11.06
CA ILE A 240 3.87 3.91 -12.05
C ILE A 240 4.06 4.55 -13.41
N VAL A 241 5.11 4.17 -14.10
CA VAL A 241 5.46 4.67 -15.45
C VAL A 241 5.12 3.61 -16.48
N GLU A 242 4.25 3.92 -17.42
CA GLU A 242 4.07 3.14 -18.64
C GLU A 242 5.28 3.42 -19.56
N LEU A 243 6.14 2.42 -19.73
CA LEU A 243 7.33 2.53 -20.56
C LEU A 243 6.93 2.47 -22.05
N LYS A 244 7.56 3.32 -22.85
CA LYS A 244 7.45 3.21 -24.32
C LYS A 244 8.17 1.93 -24.77
N ASN A 245 7.51 1.16 -25.60
CA ASN A 245 8.16 0.02 -26.25
C ASN A 245 9.31 0.57 -27.12
N HIS A 246 10.51 0.07 -26.92
CA HIS A 246 11.57 0.27 -27.89
C HIS A 246 11.37 -0.79 -28.98
N GLU A 247 11.14 -0.31 -30.20
CA GLU A 247 11.27 -1.12 -31.41
C GLU A 247 12.70 -1.66 -31.56
#